data_fbe0840e6c274cea42051ca4854e912a
#
_entry.id   fbe0840e6c274cea42051ca4854e912a
#
_cell.length_a   1.000
_cell.length_b   1.000
_cell.length_c   1.000
_cell.angle_alpha   90.00
_cell.angle_beta   90.00
_cell.angle_gamma   90.00
#
_symmetry.space_group_name_H-M   'P 1'
#
loop_
_entity.id
_entity.type
_entity.pdbx_description
1 polymer ?
#
loop_
_entity_poly.entity_id
_entity_poly.type
_entity_poly.pdbx_seq_one_letter_code
_entity_poly.pdbx_strand_id
1 'polypeptide(L)'
;AWALIGKTDSIFVETYWQWPEQADSAALLEQWARIRSVREATNKEIEALREQGKIGASLQAEVDLYAPPAEYALLSRLQDDLRFVFITSRATLHAAGEELRIEVAPTTHAKCERCWHWRDDVNADPSHPGLCGRCVSNLYGAGEPRHLA
;
A
#
# COMPACT_ATOMS: atom_id res chain seq x y z
N ALA A 1 29.63 3.19 -0.55
CA ALA A 1 28.52 3.92 0.10
C ALA A 1 28.99 4.68 1.35
N TRP A 2 29.71 4.05 2.30
CA TRP A 2 30.13 4.67 3.57
C TRP A 2 30.99 5.92 3.38
N ALA A 3 31.99 5.83 2.51
CA ALA A 3 32.84 6.97 2.18
C ALA A 3 32.10 8.15 1.52
N LEU A 4 30.95 7.89 0.85
CA LEU A 4 30.16 8.94 0.19
C LEU A 4 29.45 9.87 1.19
N ILE A 5 29.27 9.44 2.43
CA ILE A 5 28.69 10.25 3.51
C ILE A 5 29.77 10.84 4.44
N GLY A 6 31.04 10.84 3.99
CA GLY A 6 32.15 11.44 4.72
C GLY A 6 32.62 10.67 5.95
N LYS A 7 32.25 9.41 6.11
CA LYS A 7 32.66 8.55 7.21
C LYS A 7 33.96 7.81 6.86
N THR A 8 34.92 7.80 7.75
CA THR A 8 36.23 7.14 7.59
C THR A 8 36.39 5.91 8.47
N ASP A 9 35.65 5.85 9.56
CA ASP A 9 35.67 4.73 10.49
C ASP A 9 34.81 3.55 10.01
N SER A 10 34.96 2.41 10.65
CA SER A 10 34.14 1.25 10.36
C SER A 10 32.68 1.48 10.80
N ILE A 11 31.70 1.02 9.98
CA ILE A 11 30.31 1.04 10.37
C ILE A 11 30.04 0.29 11.69
N PHE A 12 30.88 -0.67 12.05
CA PHE A 12 30.74 -1.45 13.29
C PHE A 12 31.05 -0.69 14.57
N VAL A 13 31.67 0.50 14.47
CA VAL A 13 31.93 1.38 15.63
C VAL A 13 30.87 2.47 15.78
N GLU A 14 29.91 2.55 14.85
CA GLU A 14 28.81 3.49 14.93
C GLU A 14 27.71 2.99 15.85
N THR A 15 27.13 3.90 16.62
CA THR A 15 25.96 3.61 17.46
C THR A 15 24.67 3.82 16.67
N TYR A 16 23.61 3.13 17.09
CA TYR A 16 22.30 3.35 16.49
C TYR A 16 21.84 4.80 16.72
N TRP A 17 21.17 5.34 15.70
CA TRP A 17 20.54 6.64 15.80
C TRP A 17 19.48 6.62 16.91
N GLN A 18 19.55 7.62 17.79
CA GLN A 18 18.50 7.81 18.79
C GLN A 18 17.39 8.66 18.17
N TRP A 19 16.24 8.06 18.00
CA TRP A 19 15.07 8.75 17.46
C TRP A 19 14.55 9.76 18.48
N PRO A 20 14.20 10.99 18.06
CA PRO A 20 13.53 11.92 18.93
C PRO A 20 12.18 11.35 19.39
N GLU A 21 11.81 11.64 20.61
CA GLU A 21 10.47 11.30 21.10
C GLU A 21 9.41 12.00 20.26
N GLN A 22 8.40 11.23 19.85
CA GLN A 22 7.26 11.76 19.12
C GLN A 22 6.10 11.99 20.09
N ALA A 23 5.60 13.21 20.14
CA ALA A 23 4.34 13.51 20.83
C ALA A 23 3.22 12.63 20.21
N ASP A 24 2.29 12.19 21.04
CA ASP A 24 1.15 11.35 20.62
C ASP A 24 1.51 9.98 20.03
N SER A 25 2.73 9.50 20.22
CA SER A 25 3.18 8.19 19.71
C SER A 25 2.27 7.04 20.15
N ALA A 26 1.75 7.06 21.38
CA ALA A 26 0.86 6.02 21.89
C ALA A 26 -0.46 5.94 21.08
N ALA A 27 -1.10 7.08 20.82
CA ALA A 27 -2.32 7.13 20.04
C ALA A 27 -2.09 6.69 18.58
N LEU A 28 -0.96 7.10 18.00
CA LEU A 28 -0.58 6.69 16.65
C LEU A 28 -0.33 5.18 16.57
N LEU A 29 0.35 4.60 17.54
CA LEU A 29 0.61 3.17 17.61
C LEU A 29 -0.67 2.36 17.75
N GLU A 30 -1.65 2.83 18.54
CA GLU A 30 -2.96 2.20 18.66
C GLU A 30 -3.71 2.21 17.31
N GLN A 31 -3.74 3.37 16.63
CA GLN A 31 -4.34 3.46 15.29
C GLN A 31 -3.71 2.47 14.32
N TRP A 32 -2.39 2.40 14.28
CA TRP A 32 -1.67 1.46 13.43
C TRP A 32 -1.86 0.00 13.83
N ALA A 33 -2.06 -0.29 15.12
CA ALA A 33 -2.40 -1.63 15.56
C ALA A 33 -3.75 -2.08 14.98
N ARG A 34 -4.75 -1.20 14.96
CA ARG A 34 -6.06 -1.46 14.33
C ARG A 34 -5.95 -1.62 12.81
N ILE A 35 -5.18 -0.76 12.13
CA ILE A 35 -4.94 -0.88 10.69
C ILE A 35 -4.27 -2.23 10.38
N ARG A 36 -3.28 -2.65 11.16
CA ARG A 36 -2.62 -3.95 10.99
C ARG A 36 -3.57 -5.12 11.18
N SER A 37 -4.50 -5.04 12.14
CA SER A 37 -5.52 -6.08 12.34
C SER A 37 -6.42 -6.22 11.11
N VAL A 38 -6.86 -5.11 10.50
CA VAL A 38 -7.63 -5.14 9.24
C VAL A 38 -6.78 -5.73 8.10
N ARG A 39 -5.50 -5.36 8.01
CA ARG A 39 -4.57 -5.92 7.02
C ARG A 39 -4.40 -7.44 7.19
N GLU A 40 -4.29 -7.93 8.42
CA GLU A 40 -4.19 -9.36 8.69
C GLU A 40 -5.45 -10.12 8.25
N ALA A 41 -6.63 -9.55 8.51
CA ALA A 41 -7.88 -10.10 8.02
C ALA A 41 -7.95 -10.11 6.47
N THR A 42 -7.53 -9.02 5.83
CA THR A 42 -7.45 -8.93 4.37
C THR A 42 -6.47 -9.96 3.78
N ASN A 43 -5.33 -10.15 4.41
CA ASN A 43 -4.34 -11.13 3.96
C ASN A 43 -4.87 -12.57 4.00
N LYS A 44 -5.74 -12.91 4.94
CA LYS A 44 -6.37 -14.25 4.99
C LYS A 44 -7.24 -14.50 3.75
N GLU A 45 -8.02 -13.50 3.33
CA GLU A 45 -8.84 -13.60 2.13
C GLU A 45 -7.98 -13.67 0.85
N ILE A 46 -6.88 -12.92 0.80
CA ILE A 46 -5.91 -12.97 -0.30
C ILE A 46 -5.27 -14.36 -0.39
N GLU A 47 -4.83 -14.94 0.74
CA GLU A 47 -4.25 -16.29 0.76
C GLU A 47 -5.28 -17.36 0.36
N ALA A 48 -6.55 -17.22 0.74
CA ALA A 48 -7.60 -18.13 0.28
C ALA A 48 -7.75 -18.13 -1.27
N LEU A 49 -7.63 -16.97 -1.92
CA LEU A 49 -7.61 -16.91 -3.39
C LEU A 49 -6.34 -17.52 -3.99
N ARG A 50 -5.22 -17.39 -3.31
CA ARG A 50 -3.94 -17.96 -3.71
C ARG A 50 -3.94 -19.49 -3.64
N GLU A 51 -4.46 -20.05 -2.57
CA GLU A 51 -4.64 -21.51 -2.40
C GLU A 51 -5.57 -22.09 -3.47
N GLN A 52 -6.57 -21.32 -3.93
CA GLN A 52 -7.45 -21.68 -5.04
C GLN A 52 -6.78 -21.53 -6.42
N GLY A 53 -5.54 -21.05 -6.49
CA GLY A 53 -4.83 -20.80 -7.74
C GLY A 53 -5.39 -19.62 -8.58
N LYS A 54 -6.25 -18.78 -7.99
CA LYS A 54 -6.87 -17.64 -8.69
C LYS A 54 -5.94 -16.45 -8.86
N ILE A 55 -4.99 -16.30 -7.95
CA ILE A 55 -3.94 -15.28 -8.00
C ILE A 55 -2.58 -15.90 -7.66
N GLY A 56 -1.50 -15.33 -8.21
CA GLY A 56 -0.12 -15.74 -7.90
C GLY A 56 0.57 -14.79 -6.91
N ALA A 57 0.11 -13.55 -6.81
CA ALA A 57 0.66 -12.54 -5.93
C ALA A 57 -0.44 -11.59 -5.42
N SER A 58 -0.24 -11.00 -4.24
CA SER A 58 -1.22 -10.07 -3.63
C SER A 58 -1.51 -8.84 -4.51
N LEU A 59 -0.56 -8.39 -5.32
CA LEU A 59 -0.78 -7.33 -6.32
C LEU A 59 -1.75 -7.71 -7.44
N GLN A 60 -2.12 -9.00 -7.59
CA GLN A 60 -3.22 -9.41 -8.49
C GLN A 60 -4.60 -9.32 -7.84
N ALA A 61 -4.67 -8.89 -6.59
CA ALA A 61 -5.92 -8.73 -5.87
C ALA A 61 -6.44 -7.30 -5.89
N GLU A 62 -7.75 -7.18 -5.97
CA GLU A 62 -8.52 -5.99 -5.67
C GLU A 62 -9.36 -6.25 -4.43
N VAL A 63 -9.43 -5.27 -3.54
CA VAL A 63 -10.07 -5.39 -2.24
C VAL A 63 -11.18 -4.37 -2.10
N ASP A 64 -12.35 -4.81 -1.69
CA ASP A 64 -13.45 -3.98 -1.26
C ASP A 64 -13.70 -4.21 0.24
N LEU A 65 -13.55 -3.15 1.03
CA LEU A 65 -13.69 -3.15 2.49
C LEU A 65 -15.00 -2.46 2.85
N TYR A 66 -15.88 -3.17 3.50
CA TYR A 66 -17.11 -2.64 4.06
C TYR A 66 -16.93 -2.49 5.56
N ALA A 67 -16.73 -1.25 6.01
CA ALA A 67 -16.27 -0.96 7.35
C ALA A 67 -17.33 -0.24 8.19
N PRO A 68 -17.50 -0.64 9.48
CA PRO A 68 -18.30 0.12 10.42
C PRO A 68 -17.71 1.52 10.66
N PRO A 69 -18.50 2.45 11.22
CA PRO A 69 -18.13 3.88 11.26
C PRO A 69 -16.76 4.18 11.86
N ALA A 70 -16.35 3.47 12.91
CA ALA A 70 -15.06 3.72 13.56
C ALA A 70 -13.87 3.27 12.70
N GLU A 71 -13.96 2.09 12.07
CA GLU A 71 -12.98 1.56 11.13
C GLU A 71 -12.95 2.39 9.85
N TYR A 72 -14.12 2.78 9.34
CA TYR A 72 -14.22 3.65 8.19
C TYR A 72 -13.50 4.99 8.42
N ALA A 73 -13.76 5.66 9.55
CA ALA A 73 -13.12 6.92 9.89
C ALA A 73 -11.59 6.80 10.02
N LEU A 74 -11.10 5.66 10.51
CA LEU A 74 -9.67 5.40 10.61
C LEU A 74 -9.03 5.13 9.24
N LEU A 75 -9.60 4.22 8.46
CA LEU A 75 -9.05 3.78 7.18
C LEU A 75 -9.16 4.84 6.08
N SER A 76 -10.23 5.66 6.09
CA SER A 76 -10.43 6.74 5.12
C SER A 76 -9.32 7.80 5.15
N ARG A 77 -8.62 7.93 6.26
CA ARG A 77 -7.46 8.83 6.39
C ARG A 77 -6.29 8.43 5.47
N LEU A 78 -6.22 7.15 5.11
CA LEU A 78 -5.18 6.63 4.21
C LEU A 78 -5.49 6.88 2.73
N GLN A 79 -6.74 7.24 2.40
CA GLN A 79 -7.16 7.52 1.03
C GLN A 79 -6.68 6.43 0.04
N ASP A 80 -6.11 6.84 -1.09
CA ASP A 80 -5.56 5.93 -2.11
C ASP A 80 -4.35 5.11 -1.64
N ASP A 81 -3.67 5.52 -0.57
CA ASP A 81 -2.53 4.80 -0.02
C ASP A 81 -2.94 3.52 0.73
N LEU A 82 -4.24 3.32 0.97
CA LEU A 82 -4.77 2.09 1.56
C LEU A 82 -4.32 0.84 0.79
N ARG A 83 -4.27 0.91 -0.56
CA ARG A 83 -3.76 -0.19 -1.40
C ARG A 83 -2.30 -0.55 -1.12
N PHE A 84 -1.48 0.41 -0.72
CA PHE A 84 -0.07 0.15 -0.38
C PHE A 84 0.05 -0.52 0.99
N VAL A 85 -0.82 -0.16 1.93
CA VAL A 85 -0.89 -0.84 3.23
C VAL A 85 -1.25 -2.31 3.06
N PHE A 86 -2.17 -2.64 2.16
CA PHE A 86 -2.57 -4.03 1.88
C PHE A 86 -1.69 -4.73 0.85
N ILE A 87 -0.84 -4.00 0.13
CA ILE A 87 0.00 -4.51 -0.97
C ILE A 87 -0.89 -5.14 -2.06
N THR A 88 -1.92 -4.40 -2.47
CA THR A 88 -2.88 -4.80 -3.50
C THR A 88 -2.94 -3.76 -4.61
N SER A 89 -3.50 -4.09 -5.76
CA SER A 89 -3.60 -3.15 -6.88
C SER A 89 -4.70 -2.10 -6.68
N ARG A 90 -5.77 -2.47 -5.97
CA ARG A 90 -6.86 -1.58 -5.57
C ARG A 90 -7.32 -1.93 -4.16
N ALA A 91 -7.67 -0.91 -3.40
CA ALA A 91 -8.39 -1.06 -2.14
C ALA A 91 -9.46 0.03 -2.07
N THR A 92 -10.72 -0.36 -2.08
CA THR A 92 -11.86 0.55 -1.99
C THR A 92 -12.52 0.39 -0.64
N LEU A 93 -12.81 1.52 0.00
CA LEU A 93 -13.44 1.55 1.31
C LEU A 93 -14.89 2.01 1.19
N HIS A 94 -15.79 1.22 1.75
CA HIS A 94 -17.22 1.48 1.79
C HIS A 94 -17.68 1.63 3.23
N ALA A 95 -18.47 2.65 3.51
CA ALA A 95 -19.15 2.77 4.80
C ALA A 95 -20.31 1.76 4.82
N ALA A 96 -20.32 0.85 5.79
CA ALA A 96 -21.36 -0.17 5.89
C ALA A 96 -21.45 -0.79 7.29
N GLY A 97 -22.67 -1.12 7.69
CA GLY A 97 -23.01 -2.06 8.74
C GLY A 97 -22.36 -1.87 10.10
N GLU A 98 -22.45 -2.93 10.91
CA GLU A 98 -21.85 -3.01 12.24
C GLU A 98 -20.57 -3.87 12.26
N GLU A 99 -20.36 -4.67 11.23
CA GLU A 99 -19.24 -5.59 11.15
C GLU A 99 -18.36 -5.30 9.91
N LEU A 100 -17.05 -5.49 10.08
CA LEU A 100 -16.10 -5.41 8.98
C LEU A 100 -16.28 -6.61 8.05
N ARG A 101 -16.57 -6.34 6.77
CA ARG A 101 -16.62 -7.34 5.71
C ARG A 101 -15.58 -7.02 4.66
N ILE A 102 -14.85 -8.03 4.22
CA ILE A 102 -13.76 -7.91 3.26
C ILE A 102 -14.09 -8.80 2.08
N GLU A 103 -14.09 -8.22 0.89
CA GLU A 103 -14.24 -8.93 -0.37
C GLU A 103 -12.97 -8.78 -1.17
N VAL A 104 -12.44 -9.88 -1.67
CA VAL A 104 -11.22 -9.90 -2.48
C VAL A 104 -11.49 -10.60 -3.79
N ALA A 105 -11.10 -9.98 -4.88
CA ALA A 105 -11.24 -10.52 -6.22
C ALA A 105 -9.93 -10.43 -7.01
N PRO A 106 -9.68 -11.38 -7.93
CA PRO A 106 -8.61 -11.23 -8.90
C PRO A 106 -8.86 -10.02 -9.80
N THR A 107 -7.85 -9.21 -10.06
CA THR A 107 -7.95 -8.13 -11.04
C THR A 107 -7.97 -8.67 -12.46
N THR A 108 -8.68 -7.98 -13.35
CA THR A 108 -8.68 -8.23 -14.80
C THR A 108 -7.83 -7.22 -15.59
N HIS A 109 -7.22 -6.27 -14.90
CA HIS A 109 -6.42 -5.21 -15.51
C HIS A 109 -5.03 -5.70 -15.97
N ALA A 110 -4.31 -4.86 -16.71
CA ALA A 110 -2.95 -5.13 -17.14
C ALA A 110 -1.94 -4.81 -16.03
N LYS A 111 -0.83 -5.55 -16.01
CA LYS A 111 0.26 -5.34 -15.06
C LYS A 111 1.20 -4.23 -15.57
N CYS A 112 1.47 -3.24 -14.73
CA CYS A 112 2.50 -2.25 -15.00
C CYS A 112 3.90 -2.88 -14.82
N GLU A 113 4.77 -2.74 -15.83
CA GLU A 113 6.12 -3.33 -15.84
C GLU A 113 7.05 -2.73 -14.79
N ARG A 114 6.79 -1.49 -14.35
CA ARG A 114 7.63 -0.80 -13.38
C ARG A 114 7.18 -1.02 -11.93
N CYS A 115 5.90 -0.72 -11.61
CA CYS A 115 5.43 -0.80 -10.22
C CYS A 115 4.76 -2.12 -9.87
N TRP A 116 4.47 -2.94 -10.89
CA TRP A 116 3.86 -4.26 -10.80
C TRP A 116 2.39 -4.28 -10.32
N HIS A 117 1.81 -3.11 -10.07
CA HIS A 117 0.38 -3.02 -9.85
C HIS A 117 -0.37 -3.30 -11.15
N TRP A 118 -1.52 -3.88 -11.01
CA TRP A 118 -2.44 -4.15 -12.11
C TRP A 118 -3.45 -3.00 -12.17
N ARG A 119 -3.48 -2.30 -13.30
CA ARG A 119 -4.24 -1.05 -13.42
C ARG A 119 -4.90 -0.94 -14.79
N ASP A 120 -6.05 -0.28 -14.79
CA ASP A 120 -6.83 0.03 -16.00
C ASP A 120 -6.13 1.02 -16.94
N ASP A 121 -5.25 1.85 -16.38
CA ASP A 121 -4.51 2.90 -17.10
C ASP A 121 -3.13 2.43 -17.63
N VAL A 122 -2.80 1.15 -17.57
CA VAL A 122 -1.59 0.62 -18.23
C VAL A 122 -1.76 0.72 -19.75
N ASN A 123 -0.74 1.24 -20.43
CA ASN A 123 -0.74 1.58 -21.86
C ASN A 123 -1.64 2.77 -22.25
N ALA A 124 -2.14 3.56 -21.31
CA ALA A 124 -2.92 4.76 -21.64
C ALA A 124 -2.08 5.85 -22.35
N ASP A 125 -0.79 5.88 -22.08
CA ASP A 125 0.17 6.74 -22.82
C ASP A 125 0.92 5.93 -23.89
N PRO A 126 0.66 6.19 -25.20
CA PRO A 126 1.34 5.48 -26.28
C PRO A 126 2.85 5.71 -26.33
N SER A 127 3.34 6.81 -25.76
CA SER A 127 4.78 7.12 -25.70
C SER A 127 5.52 6.27 -24.67
N HIS A 128 4.78 5.68 -23.73
CA HIS A 128 5.33 4.90 -22.62
C HIS A 128 4.55 3.58 -22.43
N PRO A 129 4.60 2.67 -23.42
CA PRO A 129 3.91 1.39 -23.34
C PRO A 129 4.41 0.57 -22.14
N GLY A 130 3.54 -0.27 -21.57
CA GLY A 130 3.84 -1.09 -20.40
C GLY A 130 3.73 -0.36 -19.07
N LEU A 131 3.58 0.98 -19.05
CA LEU A 131 3.50 1.77 -17.84
C LEU A 131 2.07 2.21 -17.52
N CYS A 132 1.75 2.29 -16.22
CA CYS A 132 0.54 2.95 -15.74
C CYS A 132 0.74 4.47 -15.63
N GLY A 133 -0.35 5.23 -15.61
CA GLY A 133 -0.31 6.68 -15.56
C GLY A 133 0.48 7.24 -14.36
N ARG A 134 0.38 6.59 -13.19
CA ARG A 134 1.21 6.92 -12.02
C ARG A 134 2.70 6.82 -12.33
N CYS A 135 3.13 5.74 -12.98
CA CYS A 135 4.55 5.55 -13.33
C CYS A 135 5.02 6.51 -14.40
N VAL A 136 4.17 6.83 -15.37
CA VAL A 136 4.45 7.87 -16.37
C VAL A 136 4.64 9.23 -15.70
N SER A 137 3.71 9.63 -14.83
CA SER A 137 3.82 10.88 -14.08
C SER A 137 5.09 10.96 -13.24
N ASN A 138 5.45 9.87 -12.54
CA ASN A 138 6.63 9.84 -11.67
C ASN A 138 7.97 9.81 -12.41
N LEU A 139 8.00 9.33 -13.65
CA LEU A 139 9.24 9.25 -14.44
C LEU A 139 9.44 10.47 -15.35
N TYR A 140 8.35 10.95 -15.93
CA TYR A 140 8.39 11.91 -17.03
C TYR A 140 7.58 13.18 -16.78
N GLY A 141 6.80 13.22 -15.69
CA GLY A 141 5.94 14.34 -15.30
C GLY A 141 6.30 14.95 -13.96
N ALA A 142 5.33 15.60 -13.33
CA ALA A 142 5.48 16.27 -12.04
C ALA A 142 5.57 15.31 -10.84
N GLY A 143 5.28 14.04 -11.05
CA GLY A 143 5.15 13.05 -9.99
C GLY A 143 3.74 13.01 -9.38
N GLU A 144 3.49 11.97 -8.59
CA GLU A 144 2.24 11.88 -7.82
C GLU A 144 2.31 12.73 -6.54
N PRO A 145 1.23 13.42 -6.16
CA PRO A 145 1.17 14.05 -4.86
C PRO A 145 1.17 12.99 -3.75
N ARG A 146 2.01 13.17 -2.74
CA ARG A 146 2.06 12.31 -1.56
C ARG A 146 1.60 13.10 -0.35
N HIS A 147 0.66 12.53 0.42
CA HIS A 147 0.10 13.17 1.60
C HIS A 147 0.50 12.45 2.91
N LEU A 148 0.89 11.19 2.82
CA LEU A 148 1.14 10.33 3.99
C LEU A 148 2.53 9.67 4.00
N ALA A 149 3.35 9.88 2.98
CA ALA A 149 4.70 9.32 2.89
C ALA A 149 5.65 10.29 2.23
#